data_2a0fe2de7e7e179981e284dd48f7bcf9
#
_entry.id   2a0fe2de7e7e179981e284dd48f7bcf9
#
_cell.length_a   1.000
_cell.length_b   1.000
_cell.length_c   1.000
_cell.angle_alpha   90.00
_cell.angle_beta   90.00
_cell.angle_gamma   90.00
#
_symmetry.space_group_name_H-M   'P 1'
#
loop_
_entity.id
_entity.type
_entity.pdbx_description
1 polymer ?
#
loop_
_entity_poly.entity_id
_entity_poly.type
_entity_poly.pdbx_seq_one_letter_code
_entity_poly.pdbx_strand_id
1 'polypeptide(L)'
;MPADRARGQTEERDTQGKRKQGELKRWMQAVSLIYIFLFFPTADYWEIAISQTGKESMQTEAEAVRGQGSSDEQQENSEKGITDGNVPKPMIAITFDDGPDADSTPRLLDGLKERGVHATFFVIGENIEKEGNREIIKRMKEEGHVIGNHTYHHVDLSELSYEDAHRELVMTDELIREITGEETLLVRPPFGAFPDDLAEELDKLYVKWTVDPLDWTTENVNEIVRKVVTDAEENDIILLHDCYESSVEAAFQIIDILQEDGYEFVTADRLFIE
;
A
#
# COMPACT_ATOMS: atom_id res chain seq x y z
N MET A 1 53.99 -24.52 12.46
CA MET A 1 52.89 -24.01 13.26
C MET A 1 52.62 -22.55 12.96
N PRO A 2 51.89 -22.21 11.87
CA PRO A 2 51.29 -20.87 11.67
C PRO A 2 49.76 -20.85 11.49
N ALA A 3 49.05 -22.00 11.58
CA ALA A 3 47.60 -22.04 11.25
C ALA A 3 46.67 -21.57 12.40
N ASP A 4 47.10 -21.61 13.64
CA ASP A 4 46.26 -21.25 14.80
C ASP A 4 46.12 -19.72 15.04
N ARG A 5 47.09 -18.92 14.57
CA ARG A 5 47.02 -17.45 14.72
C ARG A 5 46.03 -16.77 13.76
N ALA A 6 45.76 -17.38 12.62
CA ALA A 6 44.83 -16.82 11.65
C ALA A 6 43.35 -17.02 12.05
N ARG A 7 43.04 -18.13 12.75
CA ARG A 7 41.68 -18.44 13.20
C ARG A 7 41.21 -17.53 14.33
N GLY A 8 42.09 -17.17 15.27
CA GLY A 8 41.73 -16.26 16.36
C GLY A 8 41.45 -14.83 15.92
N GLN A 9 42.09 -14.35 14.86
CA GLN A 9 41.90 -12.99 14.36
C GLN A 9 40.61 -12.80 13.53
N THR A 10 40.09 -13.86 12.93
CA THR A 10 38.81 -13.82 12.20
C THR A 10 37.62 -13.87 13.15
N GLU A 11 37.68 -14.65 14.22
CA GLU A 11 36.63 -14.69 15.24
C GLU A 11 36.53 -13.38 16.06
N GLU A 12 37.67 -12.75 16.33
CA GLU A 12 37.69 -11.47 17.05
C GLU A 12 37.14 -10.30 16.20
N ARG A 13 37.34 -10.32 14.89
CA ARG A 13 36.77 -9.32 13.98
C ARG A 13 35.25 -9.49 13.81
N ASP A 14 34.75 -10.73 13.75
CA ASP A 14 33.31 -11.00 13.62
C ASP A 14 32.52 -10.62 14.90
N THR A 15 33.12 -10.87 16.08
CA THR A 15 32.52 -10.44 17.36
C THR A 15 32.54 -8.93 17.57
N GLN A 16 33.57 -8.21 17.08
CA GLN A 16 33.60 -6.76 17.13
C GLN A 16 32.62 -6.13 16.16
N GLY A 17 32.41 -6.71 14.98
CA GLY A 17 31.37 -6.28 14.02
C GLY A 17 29.94 -6.38 14.57
N LYS A 18 29.64 -7.52 15.18
CA LYS A 18 28.31 -7.75 15.81
C LYS A 18 28.06 -6.84 17.02
N ARG A 19 29.08 -6.50 17.79
CA ARG A 19 28.98 -5.56 18.90
C ARG A 19 28.71 -4.12 18.44
N LYS A 20 29.38 -3.66 17.37
CA LYS A 20 29.15 -2.34 16.79
C LYS A 20 27.76 -2.20 16.15
N GLN A 21 27.26 -3.24 15.48
CA GLN A 21 25.89 -3.23 14.96
C GLN A 21 24.82 -3.19 16.06
N GLY A 22 25.07 -3.88 17.19
CA GLY A 22 24.16 -3.84 18.34
C GLY A 22 24.13 -2.49 19.04
N GLU A 23 25.27 -1.79 19.10
CA GLU A 23 25.36 -0.45 19.68
C GLU A 23 24.72 0.61 18.76
N LEU A 24 24.91 0.49 17.44
CA LEU A 24 24.30 1.39 16.45
C LEU A 24 22.77 1.29 16.47
N LYS A 25 22.21 0.07 16.51
CA LYS A 25 20.75 -0.12 16.66
C LYS A 25 20.18 0.48 17.94
N ARG A 26 20.90 0.37 19.06
CA ARG A 26 20.49 0.99 20.33
C ARG A 26 20.55 2.53 20.27
N TRP A 27 21.54 3.07 19.54
CA TRP A 27 21.68 4.51 19.36
C TRP A 27 20.57 5.08 18.46
N MET A 28 20.25 4.40 17.35
CA MET A 28 19.15 4.76 16.45
C MET A 28 17.78 4.72 17.15
N GLN A 29 17.53 3.72 18.01
CA GLN A 29 16.32 3.67 18.82
C GLN A 29 16.24 4.79 19.85
N ALA A 30 17.37 5.19 20.46
CA ALA A 30 17.41 6.29 21.42
C ALA A 30 17.22 7.65 20.73
N VAL A 31 17.77 7.85 19.54
CA VAL A 31 17.61 9.09 18.75
C VAL A 31 16.17 9.23 18.24
N SER A 32 15.53 8.14 17.81
CA SER A 32 14.13 8.13 17.38
C SER A 32 13.18 8.53 18.53
N LEU A 33 13.43 8.05 19.74
CA LEU A 33 12.65 8.44 20.94
C LEU A 33 12.87 9.91 21.34
N ILE A 34 14.06 10.45 21.16
CA ILE A 34 14.36 11.86 21.46
C ILE A 34 13.73 12.79 20.41
N TYR A 35 13.67 12.38 19.14
CA TYR A 35 13.06 13.16 18.08
C TYR A 35 11.54 13.31 18.26
N ILE A 36 10.88 12.22 18.70
CA ILE A 36 9.43 12.23 19.01
C ILE A 36 9.13 13.18 20.19
N PHE A 37 10.01 13.27 21.21
CA PHE A 37 9.80 14.14 22.38
C PHE A 37 10.06 15.63 22.11
N LEU A 38 10.87 15.98 21.11
CA LEU A 38 11.25 17.37 20.83
C LEU A 38 10.33 18.08 19.82
N PHE A 39 9.59 17.37 19.00
CA PHE A 39 8.80 17.97 17.92
C PHE A 39 7.28 17.88 18.08
N PHE A 40 6.75 17.11 19.04
CA PHE A 40 5.31 17.03 19.31
C PHE A 40 4.96 17.17 20.80
N PRO A 41 4.85 18.39 21.31
CA PRO A 41 4.39 18.61 22.67
C PRO A 41 2.87 18.78 22.72
N THR A 42 2.07 17.74 22.44
CA THR A 42 0.63 17.78 22.71
C THR A 42 0.14 16.48 23.32
N ALA A 43 -0.81 16.65 24.27
CA ALA A 43 -1.22 15.70 25.30
C ALA A 43 -2.10 14.53 24.84
N ASP A 44 -2.29 14.30 23.53
CA ASP A 44 -3.32 13.37 23.01
C ASP A 44 -2.83 11.94 22.77
N TYR A 45 -1.53 11.68 22.92
CA TYR A 45 -0.97 10.33 22.73
C TYR A 45 -1.19 9.36 23.90
N TRP A 46 -1.69 9.85 25.04
CA TRP A 46 -1.89 9.02 26.23
C TRP A 46 -3.17 8.14 26.12
N GLU A 47 -4.17 8.57 25.37
CA GLU A 47 -5.43 7.80 25.23
C GLU A 47 -5.31 6.58 24.32
N ILE A 48 -4.40 6.59 23.33
CA ILE A 48 -4.19 5.45 22.40
C ILE A 48 -3.51 4.26 23.11
N ALA A 49 -2.64 4.51 24.08
CA ALA A 49 -1.96 3.45 24.83
C ALA A 49 -2.88 2.68 25.81
N ILE A 50 -3.98 3.29 26.24
CA ILE A 50 -4.94 2.68 27.18
C ILE A 50 -5.97 1.81 26.44
N SER A 51 -6.23 2.07 25.16
CA SER A 51 -7.22 1.31 24.36
C SER A 51 -6.77 -0.13 24.04
N GLN A 52 -5.47 -0.41 24.00
CA GLN A 52 -4.98 -1.75 23.69
C GLN A 52 -4.91 -2.71 24.89
N THR A 53 -4.94 -2.20 26.12
CA THR A 53 -4.92 -3.05 27.33
C THR A 53 -6.30 -3.34 27.91
N GLY A 54 -7.38 -2.75 27.36
CA GLY A 54 -8.75 -2.85 27.87
C GLY A 54 -9.64 -3.93 27.26
N LYS A 55 -9.18 -4.69 26.26
CA LYS A 55 -10.03 -5.68 25.56
C LYS A 55 -10.09 -7.08 26.17
N GLU A 56 -9.38 -7.37 27.24
CA GLU A 56 -9.39 -8.71 27.86
C GLU A 56 -10.18 -8.85 29.18
N SER A 57 -10.90 -7.83 29.67
CA SER A 57 -11.58 -7.94 30.98
C SER A 57 -13.07 -7.60 31.04
N MET A 58 -13.80 -7.55 29.90
CA MET A 58 -15.26 -7.26 29.92
C MET A 58 -16.09 -8.31 29.17
N GLN A 59 -15.95 -9.58 29.55
CA GLN A 59 -16.86 -10.66 29.12
C GLN A 59 -17.46 -11.45 30.26
N THR A 60 -17.66 -10.86 31.43
CA THR A 60 -18.40 -11.49 32.53
C THR A 60 -19.14 -10.42 33.32
N GLU A 61 -20.30 -9.96 32.84
CA GLU A 61 -21.40 -9.42 33.65
C GLU A 61 -22.47 -8.79 32.74
N ALA A 62 -23.29 -9.62 32.13
CA ALA A 62 -24.55 -9.20 31.52
C ALA A 62 -25.58 -10.34 31.50
N GLU A 63 -25.82 -10.93 32.68
CA GLU A 63 -27.04 -11.70 32.94
C GLU A 63 -27.51 -11.37 34.35
N ALA A 64 -28.45 -10.45 34.48
CA ALA A 64 -29.48 -10.36 35.51
C ALA A 64 -30.05 -8.96 35.56
N VAL A 65 -31.15 -8.68 34.92
CA VAL A 65 -32.34 -8.04 35.47
C VAL A 65 -33.41 -7.99 34.38
N ARG A 66 -34.34 -8.96 34.42
CA ARG A 66 -35.67 -8.85 33.81
C ARG A 66 -36.66 -8.53 34.91
N GLY A 67 -37.51 -7.53 34.68
CA GLY A 67 -38.72 -7.43 35.47
C GLY A 67 -39.39 -6.07 35.46
N GLN A 68 -40.52 -5.98 34.70
CA GLN A 68 -41.77 -5.27 35.00
C GLN A 68 -41.81 -3.73 34.95
N GLY A 69 -42.61 -3.19 34.04
CA GLY A 69 -43.94 -2.70 34.28
C GLY A 69 -44.31 -1.42 33.59
N SER A 70 -45.23 -1.49 32.64
CA SER A 70 -46.42 -0.71 32.31
C SER A 70 -46.40 0.78 32.00
N SER A 71 -47.08 1.04 30.85
CA SER A 71 -48.13 2.02 30.52
C SER A 71 -47.74 3.45 30.12
N ASP A 72 -48.14 3.70 28.82
CA ASP A 72 -48.79 4.87 28.26
C ASP A 72 -48.19 6.27 28.46
N GLU A 73 -47.73 6.86 27.34
CA GLU A 73 -48.29 8.11 26.82
C GLU A 73 -47.74 8.42 25.43
N GLN A 74 -48.63 8.65 24.50
CA GLN A 74 -48.38 9.10 23.13
C GLN A 74 -47.89 10.57 23.15
N GLN A 75 -46.76 10.82 22.55
CA GLN A 75 -46.40 12.14 22.06
C GLN A 75 -45.84 12.00 20.63
N GLU A 76 -46.69 12.39 19.67
CA GLU A 76 -46.28 12.75 18.33
C GLU A 76 -45.17 13.82 18.43
N ASN A 77 -43.98 13.47 18.02
CA ASN A 77 -42.95 14.45 17.72
C ASN A 77 -42.52 14.25 16.26
N SER A 78 -42.92 15.20 15.42
CA SER A 78 -42.51 15.31 14.03
C SER A 78 -41.00 15.32 13.95
N GLU A 79 -40.41 14.20 13.53
CA GLU A 79 -39.01 14.14 13.10
C GLU A 79 -38.90 14.97 11.81
N LYS A 80 -38.45 16.19 12.01
CA LYS A 80 -37.86 17.02 10.98
C LYS A 80 -36.65 16.28 10.46
N GLY A 81 -36.69 15.87 9.17
CA GLY A 81 -35.59 15.18 8.50
C GLY A 81 -34.25 15.86 8.80
N ILE A 82 -33.39 15.13 9.47
CA ILE A 82 -31.98 15.41 9.50
C ILE A 82 -31.54 15.16 8.06
N THR A 83 -31.27 16.22 7.34
CA THR A 83 -30.58 16.16 6.05
C THR A 83 -29.27 15.41 6.29
N ASP A 84 -29.11 14.36 5.55
CA ASP A 84 -27.94 13.52 5.45
C ASP A 84 -26.68 14.40 5.43
N GLY A 85 -26.06 14.60 6.58
CA GLY A 85 -24.83 15.34 6.69
C GLY A 85 -23.79 14.52 5.96
N ASN A 86 -23.21 15.12 4.93
CA ASN A 86 -22.17 14.56 4.07
C ASN A 86 -21.02 14.01 4.92
N VAL A 87 -21.17 12.77 5.42
CA VAL A 87 -20.09 12.04 6.06
C VAL A 87 -19.14 11.64 4.93
N PRO A 88 -17.87 12.07 4.96
CA PRO A 88 -16.90 11.64 3.96
C PRO A 88 -16.90 10.11 3.87
N LYS A 89 -16.90 9.58 2.67
CA LYS A 89 -16.76 8.15 2.47
C LYS A 89 -15.33 7.72 2.82
N PRO A 90 -15.14 6.53 3.43
CA PRO A 90 -13.80 5.99 3.61
C PRO A 90 -13.13 5.79 2.24
N MET A 91 -11.92 6.32 2.09
CA MET A 91 -11.14 6.19 0.86
C MET A 91 -10.28 4.93 0.89
N ILE A 92 -10.05 4.32 -0.28
CA ILE A 92 -9.16 3.19 -0.46
C ILE A 92 -8.55 3.25 -1.86
N ALA A 93 -7.30 2.79 -2.01
CA ALA A 93 -6.65 2.73 -3.31
C ALA A 93 -6.48 1.29 -3.79
N ILE A 94 -6.83 1.01 -5.05
CA ILE A 94 -6.48 -0.24 -5.71
C ILE A 94 -5.33 0.00 -6.65
N THR A 95 -4.28 -0.83 -6.55
CA THR A 95 -3.04 -0.67 -7.31
C THR A 95 -2.65 -1.98 -7.99
N PHE A 96 -2.01 -1.87 -9.15
CA PHE A 96 -1.60 -3.00 -9.97
C PHE A 96 -0.13 -2.88 -10.34
N ASP A 97 0.63 -3.94 -10.10
CA ASP A 97 2.05 -4.05 -10.41
C ASP A 97 2.29 -4.95 -11.63
N ASP A 98 3.48 -4.90 -12.17
CA ASP A 98 4.05 -5.76 -13.23
C ASP A 98 3.53 -5.53 -14.65
N GLY A 99 2.52 -4.71 -14.86
CA GLY A 99 2.00 -4.40 -16.19
C GLY A 99 2.92 -3.53 -17.07
N PRO A 100 2.46 -3.15 -18.26
CA PRO A 100 1.22 -3.63 -18.87
C PRO A 100 1.38 -5.03 -19.49
N ASP A 101 0.29 -5.79 -19.48
CA ASP A 101 0.15 -7.06 -20.21
C ASP A 101 -0.88 -6.91 -21.34
N ALA A 102 -0.55 -7.41 -22.55
CA ALA A 102 -1.35 -7.17 -23.73
C ALA A 102 -2.74 -7.84 -23.71
N ASP A 103 -2.89 -8.93 -22.95
CA ASP A 103 -4.11 -9.73 -22.90
C ASP A 103 -5.01 -9.30 -21.73
N SER A 104 -4.45 -9.14 -20.53
CA SER A 104 -5.20 -8.93 -19.29
C SER A 104 -5.42 -7.45 -18.94
N THR A 105 -4.43 -6.58 -19.14
CA THR A 105 -4.56 -5.17 -18.79
C THR A 105 -5.68 -4.44 -19.53
N PRO A 106 -5.91 -4.62 -20.85
CA PRO A 106 -7.05 -4.00 -21.54
C PRO A 106 -8.41 -4.39 -20.95
N ARG A 107 -8.59 -5.66 -20.56
CA ARG A 107 -9.80 -6.16 -19.90
C ARG A 107 -9.98 -5.51 -18.52
N LEU A 108 -8.89 -5.35 -17.76
CA LEU A 108 -8.91 -4.65 -16.48
C LEU A 108 -9.39 -3.20 -16.65
N LEU A 109 -8.84 -2.47 -17.62
CA LEU A 109 -9.24 -1.08 -17.91
C LEU A 109 -10.71 -0.97 -18.28
N ASP A 110 -11.24 -1.91 -19.08
CA ASP A 110 -12.68 -1.95 -19.40
C ASP A 110 -13.52 -2.10 -18.14
N GLY A 111 -13.16 -3.03 -17.23
CA GLY A 111 -13.89 -3.28 -16.01
C GLY A 111 -13.78 -2.15 -14.97
N LEU A 112 -12.65 -1.47 -14.88
CA LEU A 112 -12.47 -0.27 -14.05
C LEU A 112 -13.37 0.87 -14.55
N LYS A 113 -13.42 1.09 -15.86
CA LYS A 113 -14.26 2.09 -16.50
C LYS A 113 -15.75 1.84 -16.27
N GLU A 114 -16.19 0.59 -16.39
CA GLU A 114 -17.58 0.19 -16.13
C GLU A 114 -18.01 0.50 -14.69
N ARG A 115 -17.07 0.42 -13.73
CA ARG A 115 -17.29 0.69 -12.30
C ARG A 115 -17.03 2.14 -11.89
N GLY A 116 -16.54 2.98 -12.81
CA GLY A 116 -16.19 4.38 -12.56
C GLY A 116 -15.03 4.52 -11.57
N VAL A 117 -14.07 3.57 -11.58
CA VAL A 117 -12.92 3.52 -10.67
C VAL A 117 -11.64 3.91 -11.39
N HIS A 118 -10.87 4.80 -10.76
CA HIS A 118 -9.50 5.10 -11.16
C HIS A 118 -8.53 4.36 -10.25
N ALA A 119 -7.51 3.74 -10.85
CA ALA A 119 -6.49 2.95 -10.16
C ALA A 119 -5.10 3.54 -10.37
N THR A 120 -4.10 3.00 -9.66
CA THR A 120 -2.70 3.29 -9.88
C THR A 120 -2.00 2.04 -10.41
N PHE A 121 -1.26 2.19 -11.51
CA PHE A 121 -0.50 1.12 -12.16
C PHE A 121 0.99 1.38 -12.00
N PHE A 122 1.73 0.46 -11.39
CA PHE A 122 3.19 0.49 -11.33
C PHE A 122 3.75 -0.41 -12.42
N VAL A 123 4.24 0.22 -13.48
CA VAL A 123 4.56 -0.46 -14.74
C VAL A 123 6.05 -0.76 -14.89
N ILE A 124 6.37 -1.90 -15.47
CA ILE A 124 7.73 -2.33 -15.79
C ILE A 124 8.15 -1.76 -17.16
N GLY A 125 9.30 -1.10 -17.22
CA GLY A 125 9.80 -0.48 -18.45
C GLY A 125 9.91 -1.45 -19.62
N GLU A 126 10.51 -2.63 -19.41
CA GLU A 126 10.61 -3.69 -20.43
C GLU A 126 9.24 -4.12 -20.96
N ASN A 127 8.20 -4.13 -20.12
CA ASN A 127 6.84 -4.47 -20.53
C ASN A 127 6.21 -3.37 -21.39
N ILE A 128 6.51 -2.09 -21.13
CA ILE A 128 6.05 -0.97 -21.96
C ILE A 128 6.55 -1.11 -23.40
N GLU A 129 7.77 -1.62 -23.61
CA GLU A 129 8.38 -1.75 -24.94
C GLU A 129 7.86 -2.93 -25.77
N LYS A 130 7.09 -3.85 -25.18
CA LYS A 130 6.45 -4.94 -25.91
C LYS A 130 5.42 -4.40 -26.92
N GLU A 131 5.23 -5.14 -28.01
CA GLU A 131 4.31 -4.76 -29.07
C GLU A 131 2.88 -4.51 -28.53
N GLY A 132 2.32 -3.34 -28.85
CA GLY A 132 0.97 -2.93 -28.43
C GLY A 132 0.88 -2.30 -27.04
N ASN A 133 1.86 -2.48 -26.17
CA ASN A 133 1.77 -2.05 -24.76
C ASN A 133 1.88 -0.53 -24.59
N ARG A 134 2.55 0.17 -25.48
CA ARG A 134 2.58 1.66 -25.46
C ARG A 134 1.17 2.26 -25.61
N GLU A 135 0.31 1.65 -26.38
CA GLU A 135 -1.09 2.10 -26.52
C GLU A 135 -1.90 1.83 -25.23
N ILE A 136 -1.57 0.78 -24.48
CA ILE A 136 -2.19 0.51 -23.17
C ILE A 136 -1.80 1.59 -22.17
N ILE A 137 -0.52 1.98 -22.09
CA ILE A 137 -0.05 3.08 -21.25
C ILE A 137 -0.78 4.39 -21.59
N LYS A 138 -0.90 4.68 -22.88
CA LYS A 138 -1.64 5.87 -23.33
C LYS A 138 -3.11 5.81 -22.90
N ARG A 139 -3.75 4.64 -23.05
CA ARG A 139 -5.12 4.41 -22.63
C ARG A 139 -5.29 4.60 -21.11
N MET A 140 -4.38 4.04 -20.28
CA MET A 140 -4.39 4.27 -18.81
C MET A 140 -4.45 5.76 -18.49
N LYS A 141 -3.61 6.57 -19.13
CA LYS A 141 -3.58 8.02 -18.95
C LYS A 141 -4.87 8.68 -19.39
N GLU A 142 -5.37 8.36 -20.59
CA GLU A 142 -6.58 8.95 -21.15
C GLU A 142 -7.84 8.62 -20.32
N GLU A 143 -7.85 7.48 -19.64
CA GLU A 143 -8.94 7.04 -18.77
C GLU A 143 -8.77 7.53 -17.30
N GLY A 144 -7.73 8.35 -17.01
CA GLY A 144 -7.57 9.02 -15.72
C GLY A 144 -6.90 8.21 -14.62
N HIS A 145 -6.25 7.11 -14.98
CA HIS A 145 -5.43 6.33 -14.06
C HIS A 145 -4.09 7.02 -13.80
N VAL A 146 -3.47 6.75 -12.63
CA VAL A 146 -2.11 7.17 -12.32
C VAL A 146 -1.14 6.07 -12.71
N ILE A 147 -0.03 6.46 -13.33
CA ILE A 147 1.03 5.56 -13.77
C ILE A 147 2.26 5.82 -12.91
N GLY A 148 2.71 4.81 -12.19
CA GLY A 148 3.92 4.79 -11.38
C GLY A 148 5.01 3.92 -12.03
N ASN A 149 6.21 4.05 -11.51
CA ASN A 149 7.40 3.35 -11.97
C ASN A 149 7.63 2.08 -11.13
N HIS A 150 7.85 0.93 -11.80
CA HIS A 150 8.17 -0.36 -11.16
C HIS A 150 9.51 -0.92 -11.63
N THR A 151 10.49 -0.03 -11.88
CA THR A 151 11.80 -0.30 -12.50
C THR A 151 11.69 -0.74 -13.97
N TYR A 152 12.84 -0.85 -14.64
CA TYR A 152 12.84 -1.25 -16.05
C TYR A 152 12.82 -2.76 -16.22
N HIS A 153 13.61 -3.52 -15.42
CA HIS A 153 13.73 -4.98 -15.52
C HIS A 153 13.12 -5.74 -14.32
N HIS A 154 12.32 -5.11 -13.48
CA HIS A 154 11.76 -5.70 -12.23
C HIS A 154 12.87 -6.27 -11.33
N VAL A 155 13.88 -5.51 -11.04
CA VAL A 155 15.03 -5.90 -10.21
C VAL A 155 14.91 -5.43 -8.77
N ASP A 156 15.54 -6.15 -7.83
CA ASP A 156 15.70 -5.69 -6.46
C ASP A 156 16.72 -4.55 -6.43
N LEU A 157 16.23 -3.32 -6.21
CA LEU A 157 17.06 -2.12 -6.20
C LEU A 157 18.09 -2.13 -5.07
N SER A 158 17.84 -2.86 -3.97
CA SER A 158 18.75 -2.95 -2.83
C SER A 158 20.01 -3.79 -3.11
N GLU A 159 19.99 -4.61 -4.16
CA GLU A 159 21.11 -5.44 -4.59
C GLU A 159 21.98 -4.73 -5.65
N LEU A 160 21.61 -3.52 -6.09
CA LEU A 160 22.29 -2.80 -7.15
C LEU A 160 23.21 -1.69 -6.61
N SER A 161 24.16 -1.23 -7.44
CA SER A 161 24.83 0.04 -7.20
C SER A 161 23.83 1.20 -7.34
N TYR A 162 24.14 2.35 -6.71
CA TYR A 162 23.32 3.56 -6.86
C TYR A 162 23.11 3.90 -8.34
N GLU A 163 24.17 3.89 -9.16
CA GLU A 163 24.11 4.24 -10.57
C GLU A 163 23.24 3.27 -11.39
N ASP A 164 23.27 1.97 -11.04
CA ASP A 164 22.45 0.98 -11.73
C ASP A 164 20.98 1.07 -11.28
N ALA A 165 20.70 1.25 -9.99
CA ALA A 165 19.37 1.45 -9.46
C ALA A 165 18.72 2.74 -10.01
N HIS A 166 19.46 3.84 -10.06
CA HIS A 166 19.01 5.09 -10.67
C HIS A 166 18.68 4.90 -12.16
N ARG A 167 19.51 4.16 -12.91
CA ARG A 167 19.26 3.87 -14.33
C ARG A 167 17.97 3.09 -14.55
N GLU A 168 17.67 2.10 -13.72
CA GLU A 168 16.44 1.32 -13.76
C GLU A 168 15.19 2.22 -13.67
N LEU A 169 15.23 3.22 -12.80
CA LEU A 169 14.13 4.16 -12.65
C LEU A 169 14.06 5.17 -13.80
N VAL A 170 15.18 5.76 -14.20
CA VAL A 170 15.21 6.77 -15.26
C VAL A 170 14.73 6.20 -16.60
N MET A 171 15.13 4.99 -16.94
CA MET A 171 14.71 4.35 -18.20
C MET A 171 13.19 4.18 -18.27
N THR A 172 12.55 3.77 -17.19
CA THR A 172 11.10 3.61 -17.13
C THR A 172 10.39 4.97 -17.12
N ASP A 173 10.89 5.95 -16.37
CA ASP A 173 10.34 7.31 -16.35
C ASP A 173 10.37 7.96 -17.73
N GLU A 174 11.46 7.81 -18.47
CA GLU A 174 11.59 8.33 -19.83
C GLU A 174 10.56 7.73 -20.79
N LEU A 175 10.31 6.41 -20.71
CA LEU A 175 9.28 5.75 -21.50
C LEU A 175 7.87 6.25 -21.15
N ILE A 176 7.54 6.34 -19.88
CA ILE A 176 6.23 6.85 -19.43
C ILE A 176 6.04 8.28 -19.93
N ARG A 177 7.04 9.16 -19.72
CA ARG A 177 6.99 10.55 -20.16
C ARG A 177 6.89 10.67 -21.69
N GLU A 178 7.62 9.88 -22.44
CA GLU A 178 7.54 9.87 -23.92
C GLU A 178 6.11 9.60 -24.40
N ILE A 179 5.40 8.66 -23.75
CA ILE A 179 4.07 8.24 -24.14
C ILE A 179 2.98 9.18 -23.64
N THR A 180 3.08 9.59 -22.37
CA THR A 180 2.03 10.34 -21.67
C THR A 180 2.20 11.85 -21.72
N GLY A 181 3.43 12.33 -21.95
CA GLY A 181 3.80 13.73 -21.85
C GLY A 181 3.94 14.25 -20.42
N GLU A 182 3.86 13.37 -19.40
CA GLU A 182 3.91 13.73 -17.98
C GLU A 182 5.03 13.03 -17.24
N GLU A 183 5.54 13.69 -16.20
CA GLU A 183 6.53 13.11 -15.30
C GLU A 183 5.86 12.13 -14.33
N THR A 184 6.53 11.02 -14.06
CA THR A 184 6.07 10.04 -13.08
C THR A 184 6.50 10.46 -11.68
N LEU A 185 5.54 10.63 -10.78
CA LEU A 185 5.79 11.02 -9.39
C LEU A 185 5.91 9.83 -8.45
N LEU A 186 5.24 8.72 -8.76
CA LEU A 186 5.15 7.54 -7.91
C LEU A 186 6.14 6.47 -8.34
N VAL A 187 6.79 5.86 -7.36
CA VAL A 187 7.65 4.67 -7.52
C VAL A 187 7.22 3.62 -6.53
N ARG A 188 7.06 2.40 -6.99
CA ARG A 188 7.00 1.20 -6.14
C ARG A 188 8.17 0.31 -6.51
N PRO A 189 9.15 0.14 -5.60
CA PRO A 189 10.26 -0.75 -5.87
C PRO A 189 9.78 -2.21 -5.86
N PRO A 190 10.24 -3.07 -6.78
CA PRO A 190 10.01 -4.50 -6.70
C PRO A 190 10.38 -5.05 -5.32
N PHE A 191 9.62 -6.02 -4.82
CA PHE A 191 9.80 -6.64 -3.51
C PHE A 191 9.70 -5.68 -2.31
N GLY A 192 9.34 -4.41 -2.52
CA GLY A 192 9.23 -3.39 -1.48
C GLY A 192 10.57 -2.93 -0.88
N ALA A 193 11.71 -3.34 -1.49
CA ALA A 193 13.05 -3.00 -1.05
C ALA A 193 13.58 -1.76 -1.78
N PHE A 194 14.04 -0.77 -1.02
CA PHE A 194 14.56 0.48 -1.57
C PHE A 194 15.82 0.94 -0.83
N PRO A 195 16.90 1.33 -1.54
CA PRO A 195 18.09 1.92 -0.93
C PRO A 195 17.79 3.29 -0.34
N ASP A 196 18.21 3.52 0.91
CA ASP A 196 17.94 4.79 1.62
C ASP A 196 18.57 6.00 0.92
N ASP A 197 19.75 5.85 0.33
CA ASP A 197 20.46 6.89 -0.40
C ASP A 197 19.76 7.31 -1.71
N LEU A 198 19.12 6.36 -2.38
CA LEU A 198 18.34 6.64 -3.58
C LEU A 198 17.02 7.38 -3.24
N ALA A 199 16.44 7.08 -2.05
CA ALA A 199 15.22 7.71 -1.58
C ALA A 199 15.38 9.22 -1.33
N GLU A 200 16.55 9.64 -0.84
CA GLU A 200 16.81 11.03 -0.49
C GLU A 200 17.03 11.93 -1.71
N GLU A 201 17.51 11.38 -2.83
CA GLU A 201 17.89 12.17 -4.01
C GLU A 201 16.79 12.30 -5.07
N LEU A 202 15.86 11.36 -5.11
CA LEU A 202 14.78 11.39 -6.08
C LEU A 202 13.58 12.14 -5.50
N ASP A 203 13.13 13.17 -6.20
CA ASP A 203 11.88 13.90 -5.88
C ASP A 203 10.66 13.04 -6.28
N LYS A 204 10.50 11.89 -5.62
CA LYS A 204 9.47 10.89 -5.88
C LYS A 204 8.85 10.36 -4.61
N LEU A 205 7.58 9.99 -4.71
CA LEU A 205 6.85 9.34 -3.64
C LEU A 205 6.99 7.82 -3.74
N TYR A 206 7.49 7.21 -2.64
CA TYR A 206 7.58 5.76 -2.51
C TYR A 206 6.26 5.20 -2.00
N VAL A 207 5.61 4.39 -2.82
CA VAL A 207 4.32 3.81 -2.51
C VAL A 207 4.47 2.32 -2.24
N LYS A 208 4.32 1.93 -0.99
CA LYS A 208 4.15 0.52 -0.59
C LYS A 208 2.68 0.15 -0.63
N TRP A 209 2.33 -0.98 -0.05
CA TRP A 209 0.97 -1.47 0.10
C TRP A 209 0.69 -1.80 1.56
N THR A 210 -0.57 -1.84 1.92
CA THR A 210 -1.02 -2.21 3.26
C THR A 210 -1.78 -3.54 3.24
N VAL A 211 -2.42 -3.86 2.10
CA VAL A 211 -3.14 -5.13 1.90
C VAL A 211 -2.51 -5.90 0.73
N ASP A 212 -1.98 -7.09 1.02
CA ASP A 212 -1.37 -8.00 0.03
C ASP A 212 -2.06 -9.38 0.08
N PRO A 213 -2.94 -9.70 -0.87
CA PRO A 213 -3.61 -11.00 -0.91
C PRO A 213 -2.70 -12.12 -1.43
N LEU A 214 -1.49 -11.82 -1.90
CA LEU A 214 -0.58 -12.78 -2.57
C LEU A 214 -1.24 -13.40 -3.80
N ASP A 215 -1.88 -12.59 -4.64
CA ASP A 215 -2.65 -12.99 -5.81
C ASP A 215 -1.81 -13.74 -6.86
N TRP A 216 -0.52 -13.39 -6.98
CA TRP A 216 0.45 -14.07 -7.84
C TRP A 216 0.75 -15.53 -7.43
N THR A 217 0.34 -15.96 -6.24
CA THR A 217 0.57 -17.32 -5.72
C THR A 217 -0.60 -18.27 -5.96
N THR A 218 -1.76 -17.79 -6.41
CA THR A 218 -2.99 -18.58 -6.51
C THR A 218 -3.86 -18.10 -7.68
N GLU A 219 -4.52 -19.04 -8.34
CA GLU A 219 -5.56 -18.75 -9.33
C GLU A 219 -6.98 -18.74 -8.71
N ASN A 220 -7.08 -18.87 -7.38
CA ASN A 220 -8.35 -18.91 -6.68
C ASN A 220 -8.88 -17.50 -6.41
N VAL A 221 -9.71 -17.01 -7.31
CA VAL A 221 -10.36 -15.69 -7.23
C VAL A 221 -11.03 -15.45 -5.87
N ASN A 222 -11.80 -16.42 -5.36
CA ASN A 222 -12.50 -16.27 -4.07
C ASN A 222 -11.54 -16.13 -2.89
N GLU A 223 -10.37 -16.73 -2.95
CA GLU A 223 -9.34 -16.59 -1.90
C GLU A 223 -8.76 -15.19 -1.93
N ILE A 224 -8.42 -14.67 -3.11
CA ILE A 224 -7.91 -13.30 -3.29
C ILE A 224 -8.92 -12.29 -2.76
N VAL A 225 -10.17 -12.37 -3.24
CA VAL A 225 -11.27 -11.48 -2.82
C VAL A 225 -11.45 -11.50 -1.31
N ARG A 226 -11.56 -12.70 -0.72
CA ARG A 226 -11.78 -12.85 0.73
C ARG A 226 -10.66 -12.20 1.54
N LYS A 227 -9.40 -12.39 1.17
CA LYS A 227 -8.26 -11.78 1.88
C LYS A 227 -8.37 -10.26 1.85
N VAL A 228 -8.58 -9.66 0.68
CA VAL A 228 -8.68 -8.20 0.57
C VAL A 228 -9.88 -7.66 1.34
N VAL A 229 -11.08 -8.19 1.13
CA VAL A 229 -12.31 -7.67 1.76
C VAL A 229 -12.30 -7.83 3.28
N THR A 230 -11.61 -8.89 3.80
CA THR A 230 -11.50 -9.09 5.26
C THR A 230 -10.56 -8.08 5.92
N ASP A 231 -9.47 -7.71 5.22
CA ASP A 231 -8.39 -6.93 5.79
C ASP A 231 -8.48 -5.43 5.44
N ALA A 232 -9.38 -5.04 4.49
CA ALA A 232 -9.49 -3.68 3.99
C ALA A 232 -10.00 -2.70 5.07
N GLU A 233 -9.23 -1.63 5.27
CA GLU A 233 -9.57 -0.51 6.14
C GLU A 233 -9.49 0.82 5.37
N GLU A 234 -9.97 1.92 5.97
CA GLU A 234 -9.87 3.26 5.39
C GLU A 234 -8.40 3.67 5.18
N ASN A 235 -8.11 4.25 4.03
CA ASN A 235 -6.78 4.68 3.55
C ASN A 235 -5.82 3.53 3.23
N ASP A 236 -6.30 2.31 3.09
CA ASP A 236 -5.49 1.21 2.63
C ASP A 236 -5.12 1.31 1.15
N ILE A 237 -3.97 0.71 0.84
CA ILE A 237 -3.46 0.54 -0.52
C ILE A 237 -3.40 -0.96 -0.81
N ILE A 238 -4.29 -1.41 -1.68
CA ILE A 238 -4.39 -2.81 -2.10
C ILE A 238 -3.39 -3.08 -3.22
N LEU A 239 -2.58 -4.13 -3.06
CA LEU A 239 -1.68 -4.65 -4.10
C LEU A 239 -2.33 -5.79 -4.85
N LEU A 240 -2.37 -5.69 -6.17
CA LEU A 240 -2.70 -6.76 -7.11
C LEU A 240 -1.72 -6.70 -8.30
N HIS A 241 -1.79 -7.68 -9.19
CA HIS A 241 -0.97 -7.71 -10.41
C HIS A 241 -1.88 -7.84 -11.64
N ASP A 242 -1.72 -6.96 -12.62
CA ASP A 242 -2.60 -6.93 -13.81
C ASP A 242 -2.24 -7.95 -14.90
N CYS A 243 -1.14 -8.67 -14.72
CA CYS A 243 -0.68 -9.72 -15.63
C CYS A 243 -1.32 -11.11 -15.38
N TYR A 244 -2.21 -11.24 -14.34
CA TYR A 244 -2.91 -12.50 -14.07
C TYR A 244 -4.42 -12.34 -14.22
N GLU A 245 -5.05 -13.21 -15.03
CA GLU A 245 -6.51 -13.23 -15.22
C GLU A 245 -7.29 -13.39 -13.93
N SER A 246 -6.79 -14.20 -12.99
CA SER A 246 -7.40 -14.38 -11.67
C SER A 246 -7.39 -13.10 -10.82
N SER A 247 -6.33 -12.30 -10.92
CA SER A 247 -6.20 -11.01 -10.22
C SER A 247 -7.15 -9.97 -10.81
N VAL A 248 -7.28 -9.93 -12.14
CA VAL A 248 -8.23 -9.05 -12.83
C VAL A 248 -9.67 -9.40 -12.45
N GLU A 249 -10.03 -10.68 -12.43
CA GLU A 249 -11.37 -11.12 -12.02
C GLU A 249 -11.63 -10.82 -10.53
N ALA A 250 -10.63 -11.02 -9.68
CA ALA A 250 -10.72 -10.68 -8.25
C ALA A 250 -10.88 -9.17 -8.04
N ALA A 251 -10.17 -8.33 -8.79
CA ALA A 251 -10.26 -6.89 -8.71
C ALA A 251 -11.70 -6.39 -8.94
N PHE A 252 -12.41 -6.95 -9.91
CA PHE A 252 -13.80 -6.57 -10.18
C PHE A 252 -14.71 -6.87 -8.99
N GLN A 253 -14.59 -8.06 -8.41
CA GLN A 253 -15.39 -8.46 -7.25
C GLN A 253 -15.03 -7.66 -6.00
N ILE A 254 -13.75 -7.38 -5.77
CA ILE A 254 -13.27 -6.53 -4.67
C ILE A 254 -13.88 -5.13 -4.78
N ILE A 255 -13.83 -4.53 -5.97
CA ILE A 255 -14.38 -3.20 -6.21
C ILE A 255 -15.89 -3.18 -5.95
N ASP A 256 -16.61 -4.15 -6.52
CA ASP A 256 -18.06 -4.22 -6.36
C ASP A 256 -18.47 -4.33 -4.87
N ILE A 257 -17.79 -5.19 -4.09
CA ILE A 257 -18.06 -5.40 -2.66
C ILE A 257 -17.72 -4.13 -1.85
N LEU A 258 -16.52 -3.57 -2.03
CA LEU A 258 -16.09 -2.42 -1.23
C LEU A 258 -16.87 -1.14 -1.58
N GLN A 259 -17.34 -0.98 -2.83
CA GLN A 259 -18.27 0.10 -3.18
C GLN A 259 -19.65 -0.09 -2.52
N GLU A 260 -20.15 -1.33 -2.42
CA GLU A 260 -21.39 -1.64 -1.67
C GLU A 260 -21.23 -1.35 -0.17
N ASP A 261 -20.03 -1.58 0.39
CA ASP A 261 -19.67 -1.26 1.78
C ASP A 261 -19.40 0.24 2.01
N GLY A 262 -19.49 1.05 0.95
CA GLY A 262 -19.44 2.52 1.01
C GLY A 262 -18.08 3.14 0.78
N TYR A 263 -17.06 2.37 0.43
CA TYR A 263 -15.73 2.90 0.11
C TYR A 263 -15.74 3.72 -1.19
N GLU A 264 -14.92 4.78 -1.22
CA GLU A 264 -14.58 5.52 -2.43
C GLU A 264 -13.18 5.12 -2.90
N PHE A 265 -13.11 4.57 -4.12
CA PHE A 265 -11.81 4.25 -4.72
C PHE A 265 -11.14 5.51 -5.24
N VAL A 266 -9.89 5.73 -4.81
CA VAL A 266 -9.05 6.84 -5.24
C VAL A 266 -7.71 6.32 -5.78
N THR A 267 -6.99 7.14 -6.55
CA THR A 267 -5.61 6.84 -6.93
C THR A 267 -4.68 6.98 -5.73
N ALA A 268 -3.58 6.21 -5.68
CA ALA A 268 -2.71 6.14 -4.51
C ALA A 268 -2.12 7.49 -4.08
N ASP A 269 -1.82 8.38 -5.03
CA ASP A 269 -1.35 9.74 -4.74
C ASP A 269 -2.34 10.56 -3.90
N ARG A 270 -3.65 10.32 -4.05
CA ARG A 270 -4.70 11.01 -3.29
C ARG A 270 -4.70 10.69 -1.80
N LEU A 271 -4.15 9.54 -1.40
CA LEU A 271 -4.03 9.16 0.01
C LEU A 271 -2.89 9.88 0.75
N PHE A 272 -1.99 10.57 0.02
CA PHE A 272 -0.86 11.32 0.58
C PHE A 272 -1.07 12.84 0.58
N ILE A 273 -2.18 13.32 0.03
CA ILE A 273 -2.51 14.76 -0.05
C ILE A 273 -3.64 15.02 0.96
N GLU A 274 -3.30 15.65 2.08
CA GLU A 274 -4.26 16.23 3.02
C GLU A 274 -4.80 17.58 2.53
#